data_23e069ec884f9338d215e6df622e8e1f
#
_entry.id   23e069ec884f9338d215e6df622e8e1f
#
_cell.length_a   1.000
_cell.length_b   1.000
_cell.length_c   1.000
_cell.angle_alpha   90.00
_cell.angle_beta   90.00
_cell.angle_gamma   90.00
#
_symmetry.space_group_name_H-M   'P 1'
#
loop_
_entity.id
_entity.type
_entity.pdbx_description
1 polymer ?
#
loop_
_entity_poly.entity_id
_entity_poly.type
_entity_poly.pdbx_seq_one_letter_code
_entity_poly.pdbx_strand_id
1 'polypeptide(L)'
;MKQTIEGLQVANKTVFVRVDFNVPMKDGVITDDTRIRSALPTINYLVEQGAKVILASHFGRPKGERKPEMSLAPCAKHLSELINKPVAFVDDCIGPKVEEAVKALQPGDILMFENLRYHNEETKNDPEFAKQLASLADVAINDAFGVSHRNAASVVGIADYIPMAAGFLLKKEIDALSAAVVHPKTPMAAIIGGAKVTDKISVISNLLPKVDVMIIGGGMANAFIKAQGCNIGSSLFEEGQEAIATDLVMEARVAGAKLLTPIDAVVADAFSNDANTKIVDVDQIEDGWMVLDIGPKTRELYVEALTPMKTIIWNGPMGVFEMENFAAGTNAVAKAVAESDAMTIVGGGDSVAAIEKSGLADKISHISTGGGASLEFLEGKILPGIAALSEA
;
A
#
# COMPACT_ATOMS: atom_id res chain seq x y z
N MET A 1 -6.72 17.80 -15.02
CA MET A 1 -7.21 16.49 -14.50
C MET A 1 -6.43 15.40 -15.20
N LYS A 2 -5.97 14.37 -14.51
CA LYS A 2 -5.15 13.33 -15.16
C LYS A 2 -5.99 12.43 -16.06
N GLN A 3 -5.39 12.00 -17.18
CA GLN A 3 -6.04 11.13 -18.17
C GLN A 3 -6.31 9.73 -17.57
N THR A 4 -7.47 9.18 -17.88
CA THR A 4 -7.86 7.82 -17.49
C THR A 4 -8.11 6.95 -18.72
N ILE A 5 -8.08 5.64 -18.52
CA ILE A 5 -8.27 4.65 -19.58
C ILE A 5 -9.59 4.84 -20.36
N GLU A 6 -10.66 5.30 -19.69
CA GLU A 6 -11.99 5.52 -20.29
C GLU A 6 -11.99 6.62 -21.36
N GLY A 7 -11.06 7.59 -21.26
CA GLY A 7 -10.91 8.67 -22.23
C GLY A 7 -10.06 8.32 -23.45
N LEU A 8 -9.54 7.10 -23.55
CA LEU A 8 -8.63 6.69 -24.62
C LEU A 8 -9.33 5.90 -25.73
N GLN A 9 -8.95 6.20 -26.96
CA GLN A 9 -9.30 5.39 -28.13
C GLN A 9 -8.21 4.31 -28.29
N VAL A 10 -8.49 3.08 -27.88
CA VAL A 10 -7.50 1.98 -27.84
C VAL A 10 -7.75 0.87 -28.87
N ALA A 11 -8.87 0.89 -29.58
CA ALA A 11 -9.19 -0.09 -30.60
C ALA A 11 -8.08 -0.18 -31.67
N ASN A 12 -7.60 -1.39 -31.94
CA ASN A 12 -6.48 -1.71 -32.83
C ASN A 12 -5.11 -1.09 -32.45
N LYS A 13 -5.01 -0.41 -31.31
CA LYS A 13 -3.74 0.12 -30.81
C LYS A 13 -3.00 -0.91 -29.96
N THR A 14 -1.69 -0.81 -29.98
CA THR A 14 -0.83 -1.54 -29.03
C THR A 14 -0.74 -0.73 -27.74
N VAL A 15 -1.15 -1.33 -26.65
CA VAL A 15 -1.23 -0.69 -25.33
C VAL A 15 -0.27 -1.35 -24.37
N PHE A 16 0.71 -0.58 -23.88
CA PHE A 16 1.61 -1.00 -22.82
C PHE A 16 0.94 -0.79 -21.47
N VAL A 17 0.71 -1.86 -20.70
CA VAL A 17 0.08 -1.80 -19.40
C VAL A 17 1.11 -2.15 -18.31
N ARG A 18 1.47 -1.18 -17.49
CA ARG A 18 2.29 -1.42 -16.30
C ARG A 18 1.41 -1.94 -15.18
N VAL A 19 1.53 -3.22 -14.88
CA VAL A 19 0.85 -3.89 -13.76
C VAL A 19 1.82 -4.19 -12.63
N ASP A 20 1.31 -4.51 -11.45
CA ASP A 20 2.10 -4.97 -10.31
C ASP A 20 1.78 -6.45 -10.03
N PHE A 21 2.51 -7.33 -10.70
CA PHE A 21 2.42 -8.77 -10.51
C PHE A 21 3.56 -9.32 -9.64
N ASN A 22 4.10 -8.48 -8.77
CA ASN A 22 5.02 -8.90 -7.72
C ASN A 22 4.27 -9.61 -6.60
N VAL A 23 3.79 -10.80 -6.89
CA VAL A 23 2.95 -11.63 -6.02
C VAL A 23 3.77 -12.57 -5.15
N PRO A 24 3.27 -12.98 -3.96
CA PRO A 24 3.90 -14.04 -3.18
C PRO A 24 3.90 -15.36 -3.96
N MET A 25 5.05 -16.00 -4.02
CA MET A 25 5.23 -17.25 -4.74
C MET A 25 6.13 -18.20 -3.93
N LYS A 26 5.74 -19.47 -3.87
CA LYS A 26 6.52 -20.52 -3.23
C LYS A 26 6.68 -21.68 -4.22
N ASP A 27 7.94 -22.08 -4.46
CA ASP A 27 8.28 -23.18 -5.37
C ASP A 27 7.62 -23.06 -6.77
N GLY A 28 7.56 -21.83 -7.30
CA GLY A 28 6.95 -21.53 -8.60
C GLY A 28 5.40 -21.49 -8.59
N VAL A 29 4.77 -21.63 -7.43
CA VAL A 29 3.32 -21.57 -7.25
C VAL A 29 2.92 -20.25 -6.59
N ILE A 30 2.00 -19.53 -7.20
CA ILE A 30 1.44 -18.28 -6.65
C ILE A 30 0.58 -18.63 -5.44
N THR A 31 0.91 -18.06 -4.28
CA THR A 31 0.19 -18.31 -3.01
C THR A 31 -0.89 -17.26 -2.72
N ASP A 32 -0.80 -16.09 -3.35
CA ASP A 32 -1.80 -15.03 -3.30
C ASP A 32 -1.83 -14.30 -4.65
N ASP A 33 -2.98 -14.31 -5.31
CA ASP A 33 -3.19 -13.71 -6.63
C ASP A 33 -3.97 -12.38 -6.60
N THR A 34 -4.14 -11.80 -5.42
CA THR A 34 -4.93 -10.56 -5.23
C THR A 34 -4.50 -9.44 -6.16
N ARG A 35 -3.19 -9.24 -6.36
CA ARG A 35 -2.66 -8.22 -7.27
C ARG A 35 -3.00 -8.48 -8.73
N ILE A 36 -2.97 -9.74 -9.15
CA ILE A 36 -3.35 -10.14 -10.52
C ILE A 36 -4.84 -9.87 -10.72
N ARG A 37 -5.69 -10.31 -9.79
CA ARG A 37 -7.14 -10.08 -9.84
C ARG A 37 -7.49 -8.59 -9.86
N SER A 38 -6.76 -7.78 -9.11
CA SER A 38 -6.97 -6.33 -9.05
C SER A 38 -6.72 -5.63 -10.39
N ALA A 39 -5.90 -6.19 -11.27
CA ALA A 39 -5.62 -5.68 -12.61
C ALA A 39 -6.63 -6.16 -13.67
N LEU A 40 -7.46 -7.16 -13.36
CA LEU A 40 -8.40 -7.75 -14.34
C LEU A 40 -9.38 -6.74 -14.95
N PRO A 41 -9.97 -5.77 -14.21
CA PRO A 41 -10.85 -4.78 -14.83
C PRO A 41 -10.19 -4.01 -15.96
N THR A 42 -8.94 -3.58 -15.79
CA THR A 42 -8.17 -2.89 -16.82
C THR A 42 -7.86 -3.80 -18.01
N ILE A 43 -7.38 -5.01 -17.73
CA ILE A 43 -7.03 -5.98 -18.78
C ILE A 43 -8.26 -6.36 -19.60
N ASN A 44 -9.37 -6.72 -18.97
CA ASN A 44 -10.60 -7.12 -19.63
C ASN A 44 -11.18 -5.98 -20.47
N TYR A 45 -11.20 -4.76 -19.94
CA TYR A 45 -11.64 -3.58 -20.69
C TYR A 45 -10.86 -3.39 -21.98
N LEU A 46 -9.52 -3.45 -21.92
CA LEU A 46 -8.67 -3.28 -23.11
C LEU A 46 -8.90 -4.39 -24.15
N VAL A 47 -9.05 -5.63 -23.70
CA VAL A 47 -9.36 -6.76 -24.56
C VAL A 47 -10.73 -6.58 -25.26
N GLU A 48 -11.76 -6.19 -24.51
CA GLU A 48 -13.10 -5.94 -25.02
C GLU A 48 -13.14 -4.76 -26.01
N GLN A 49 -12.28 -3.74 -25.80
CA GLN A 49 -12.13 -2.63 -26.73
C GLN A 49 -11.28 -2.96 -27.97
N GLY A 50 -10.80 -4.19 -28.12
CA GLY A 50 -10.01 -4.61 -29.26
C GLY A 50 -8.59 -4.05 -29.29
N ALA A 51 -8.02 -3.74 -28.14
CA ALA A 51 -6.61 -3.37 -28.01
C ALA A 51 -5.69 -4.60 -28.16
N LYS A 52 -4.46 -4.36 -28.57
CA LYS A 52 -3.36 -5.33 -28.49
C LYS A 52 -2.61 -5.06 -27.17
N VAL A 53 -2.71 -5.97 -26.22
CA VAL A 53 -2.31 -5.71 -24.83
C VAL A 53 -0.93 -6.26 -24.54
N ILE A 54 -0.01 -5.39 -24.11
CA ILE A 54 1.27 -5.75 -23.53
C ILE A 54 1.18 -5.57 -22.02
N LEU A 55 1.48 -6.62 -21.25
CA LEU A 55 1.60 -6.55 -19.80
C LEU A 55 3.07 -6.54 -19.39
N ALA A 56 3.45 -5.57 -18.59
CA ALA A 56 4.81 -5.44 -18.07
C ALA A 56 4.79 -5.26 -16.54
N SER A 57 5.64 -6.00 -15.85
CA SER A 57 5.77 -5.96 -14.40
C SER A 57 7.20 -6.24 -13.96
N HIS A 58 7.50 -5.91 -12.74
CA HIS A 58 8.66 -6.42 -12.04
C HIS A 58 8.28 -7.62 -11.17
N PHE A 59 9.27 -8.39 -10.77
CA PHE A 59 9.15 -9.43 -9.75
C PHE A 59 10.43 -9.47 -8.90
N GLY A 60 10.28 -9.31 -7.59
CA GLY A 60 11.41 -9.31 -6.67
C GLY A 60 12.47 -8.24 -6.95
N ARG A 61 13.70 -8.56 -6.58
CA ARG A 61 14.87 -7.67 -6.72
C ARG A 61 16.05 -8.42 -7.34
N PRO A 62 16.00 -8.76 -8.62
CA PRO A 62 17.05 -9.54 -9.30
C PRO A 62 18.34 -8.75 -9.56
N LYS A 63 18.32 -7.41 -9.42
CA LYS A 63 19.49 -6.53 -9.59
C LYS A 63 20.16 -6.63 -10.96
N GLY A 64 19.36 -6.71 -12.01
CA GLY A 64 19.84 -6.78 -13.39
C GLY A 64 20.31 -8.17 -13.83
N GLU A 65 20.08 -9.20 -13.03
CA GLU A 65 20.44 -10.58 -13.33
C GLU A 65 19.19 -11.39 -13.69
N ARG A 66 19.32 -12.30 -14.65
CA ARG A 66 18.27 -13.27 -14.96
C ARG A 66 18.29 -14.39 -13.91
N LYS A 67 17.25 -14.41 -13.07
CA LYS A 67 17.06 -15.43 -12.02
C LYS A 67 15.78 -16.21 -12.33
N PRO A 68 15.86 -17.51 -12.67
CA PRO A 68 14.67 -18.29 -13.03
C PRO A 68 13.55 -18.25 -11.99
N GLU A 69 13.89 -18.18 -10.70
CA GLU A 69 12.96 -18.09 -9.60
C GLU A 69 12.21 -16.73 -9.54
N MET A 70 12.68 -15.73 -10.28
CA MET A 70 12.07 -14.40 -10.41
C MET A 70 11.45 -14.16 -11.78
N SER A 71 11.20 -15.22 -12.55
CA SER A 71 10.48 -15.12 -13.82
C SER A 71 8.99 -14.83 -13.62
N LEU A 72 8.42 -14.05 -14.54
CA LEU A 72 6.99 -13.77 -14.61
C LEU A 72 6.19 -14.81 -15.41
N ALA A 73 6.83 -15.83 -15.96
CA ALA A 73 6.14 -16.90 -16.70
C ALA A 73 5.01 -17.57 -15.88
N PRO A 74 5.16 -17.85 -14.58
CA PRO A 74 4.06 -18.36 -13.76
C PRO A 74 2.87 -17.41 -13.68
N CYS A 75 3.10 -16.09 -13.65
CA CYS A 75 2.04 -15.09 -13.63
C CYS A 75 1.26 -15.06 -14.96
N ALA A 76 1.95 -15.18 -16.10
CA ALA A 76 1.31 -15.26 -17.41
C ALA A 76 0.41 -16.48 -17.52
N LYS A 77 0.88 -17.64 -17.08
CA LYS A 77 0.11 -18.88 -17.03
C LYS A 77 -1.12 -18.74 -16.13
N HIS A 78 -0.94 -18.24 -14.92
CA HIS A 78 -2.03 -18.06 -13.96
C HIS A 78 -3.10 -17.07 -14.48
N LEU A 79 -2.67 -15.96 -15.08
CA LEU A 79 -3.58 -14.99 -15.70
C LEU A 79 -4.40 -15.65 -16.83
N SER A 80 -3.75 -16.45 -17.69
CA SER A 80 -4.42 -17.17 -18.78
C SER A 80 -5.53 -18.09 -18.24
N GLU A 81 -5.29 -18.78 -17.14
CA GLU A 81 -6.27 -19.62 -16.46
C GLU A 81 -7.43 -18.81 -15.87
N LEU A 82 -7.11 -17.68 -15.20
CA LEU A 82 -8.10 -16.80 -14.58
C LEU A 82 -9.09 -16.20 -15.58
N ILE A 83 -8.61 -15.77 -16.75
CA ILE A 83 -9.45 -15.11 -17.78
C ILE A 83 -9.95 -16.08 -18.84
N ASN A 84 -9.58 -17.35 -18.74
CA ASN A 84 -9.89 -18.39 -19.73
C ASN A 84 -9.56 -17.96 -21.19
N LYS A 85 -8.39 -17.35 -21.36
CA LYS A 85 -7.91 -16.82 -22.64
C LYS A 85 -6.40 -16.97 -22.72
N PRO A 86 -5.82 -17.29 -23.90
CA PRO A 86 -4.37 -17.37 -24.06
C PRO A 86 -3.69 -16.06 -23.70
N VAL A 87 -2.63 -16.15 -22.90
CA VAL A 87 -1.67 -15.06 -22.61
C VAL A 87 -0.32 -15.52 -23.13
N ALA A 88 0.17 -14.90 -24.20
CA ALA A 88 1.49 -15.16 -24.72
C ALA A 88 2.56 -14.61 -23.76
N PHE A 89 3.72 -15.24 -23.73
CA PHE A 89 4.85 -14.82 -22.90
C PHE A 89 6.11 -14.73 -23.75
N VAL A 90 6.88 -13.66 -23.58
CA VAL A 90 8.19 -13.49 -24.20
C VAL A 90 9.24 -13.29 -23.10
N ASP A 91 10.36 -13.95 -23.24
CA ASP A 91 11.41 -14.08 -22.21
C ASP A 91 12.34 -12.84 -22.09
N ASP A 92 11.90 -11.70 -22.56
CA ASP A 92 12.53 -10.39 -22.36
C ASP A 92 11.47 -9.27 -22.44
N CYS A 93 11.90 -8.02 -22.28
CA CYS A 93 11.03 -6.85 -22.41
C CYS A 93 11.49 -5.84 -23.46
N ILE A 94 12.64 -6.04 -24.06
CA ILE A 94 13.21 -5.25 -25.17
C ILE A 94 13.94 -6.14 -26.16
N GLY A 95 14.25 -5.61 -27.32
CA GLY A 95 15.05 -6.29 -28.33
C GLY A 95 14.25 -6.98 -29.44
N PRO A 96 14.93 -7.50 -30.49
CA PRO A 96 14.29 -7.99 -31.71
C PRO A 96 13.20 -9.06 -31.48
N LYS A 97 13.44 -9.99 -30.56
CA LYS A 97 12.48 -11.06 -30.23
C LYS A 97 11.18 -10.50 -29.65
N VAL A 98 11.29 -9.48 -28.80
CA VAL A 98 10.13 -8.79 -28.22
C VAL A 98 9.39 -7.99 -29.29
N GLU A 99 10.10 -7.28 -30.16
CA GLU A 99 9.51 -6.53 -31.28
C GLU A 99 8.74 -7.45 -32.23
N GLU A 100 9.26 -8.63 -32.52
CA GLU A 100 8.58 -9.63 -33.34
C GLU A 100 7.31 -10.16 -32.67
N ALA A 101 7.38 -10.47 -31.37
CA ALA A 101 6.22 -10.93 -30.59
C ALA A 101 5.12 -9.85 -30.54
N VAL A 102 5.48 -8.60 -30.37
CA VAL A 102 4.52 -7.46 -30.38
C VAL A 102 3.88 -7.27 -31.75
N LYS A 103 4.66 -7.36 -32.83
CA LYS A 103 4.13 -7.25 -34.21
C LYS A 103 3.16 -8.36 -34.56
N ALA A 104 3.26 -9.53 -33.94
CA ALA A 104 2.39 -10.67 -34.18
C ALA A 104 1.01 -10.52 -33.50
N LEU A 105 0.83 -9.59 -32.54
CA LEU A 105 -0.41 -9.41 -31.80
C LEU A 105 -1.57 -8.98 -32.71
N GLN A 106 -2.72 -9.60 -32.47
CA GLN A 106 -3.98 -9.21 -33.05
C GLN A 106 -4.86 -8.45 -32.04
N PRO A 107 -5.88 -7.67 -32.46
CA PRO A 107 -6.80 -7.05 -31.55
C PRO A 107 -7.41 -8.04 -30.56
N GLY A 108 -7.31 -7.73 -29.28
CA GLY A 108 -7.77 -8.59 -28.19
C GLY A 108 -6.74 -9.59 -27.68
N ASP A 109 -5.56 -9.70 -28.29
CA ASP A 109 -4.48 -10.55 -27.78
C ASP A 109 -3.77 -9.91 -26.58
N ILE A 110 -3.19 -10.76 -25.74
CA ILE A 110 -2.41 -10.38 -24.58
C ILE A 110 -1.02 -11.01 -24.67
N LEU A 111 0.02 -10.20 -24.53
CA LEU A 111 1.42 -10.59 -24.43
C LEU A 111 1.99 -10.10 -23.11
N MET A 112 2.57 -10.99 -22.32
CA MET A 112 3.28 -10.64 -21.10
C MET A 112 4.79 -10.66 -21.34
N PHE A 113 5.47 -9.62 -20.91
CA PHE A 113 6.93 -9.52 -20.90
C PHE A 113 7.53 -10.21 -19.68
N GLU A 114 8.78 -10.61 -19.80
CA GLU A 114 9.61 -11.06 -18.70
C GLU A 114 9.94 -9.88 -17.76
N ASN A 115 10.38 -10.22 -16.56
CA ASN A 115 10.68 -9.31 -15.47
C ASN A 115 11.50 -8.08 -15.91
N LEU A 116 10.89 -6.90 -15.83
CA LEU A 116 11.54 -5.62 -16.19
C LEU A 116 12.85 -5.38 -15.44
N ARG A 117 12.96 -5.87 -14.20
CA ARG A 117 14.14 -5.71 -13.34
C ARG A 117 15.29 -6.65 -13.65
N TYR A 118 15.16 -7.50 -14.67
CA TYR A 118 16.32 -8.15 -15.27
C TYR A 118 17.22 -7.14 -15.98
N HIS A 119 16.72 -5.94 -16.21
CA HIS A 119 17.48 -4.78 -16.68
C HIS A 119 17.60 -3.75 -15.55
N ASN A 120 18.81 -3.39 -15.14
CA ASN A 120 19.07 -2.37 -14.12
C ASN A 120 18.56 -0.98 -14.55
N GLU A 121 18.45 -0.75 -15.83
CA GLU A 121 17.96 0.45 -16.48
C GLU A 121 16.52 0.79 -16.06
N GLU A 122 15.71 -0.24 -15.76
CA GLU A 122 14.34 -0.06 -15.24
C GLU A 122 14.34 0.75 -13.94
N THR A 123 15.13 0.33 -12.95
CA THR A 123 15.15 0.99 -11.63
C THR A 123 15.90 2.32 -11.65
N LYS A 124 16.77 2.54 -12.63
CA LYS A 124 17.50 3.80 -12.84
C LYS A 124 16.72 4.83 -13.62
N ASN A 125 15.54 4.48 -14.12
CA ASN A 125 14.77 5.31 -15.05
C ASN A 125 15.61 5.76 -16.25
N ASP A 126 16.37 4.81 -16.83
CA ASP A 126 17.24 5.10 -17.98
C ASP A 126 16.42 5.55 -19.19
N PRO A 127 16.73 6.71 -19.79
CA PRO A 127 15.94 7.27 -20.89
C PRO A 127 15.94 6.40 -22.15
N GLU A 128 17.06 5.75 -22.49
CA GLU A 128 17.13 4.91 -23.67
C GLU A 128 16.32 3.61 -23.50
N PHE A 129 16.36 3.02 -22.30
CA PHE A 129 15.51 1.88 -21.95
C PHE A 129 14.03 2.25 -22.00
N ALA A 130 13.66 3.40 -21.42
CA ALA A 130 12.28 3.91 -21.46
C ALA A 130 11.81 4.14 -22.91
N LYS A 131 12.67 4.67 -23.78
CA LYS A 131 12.39 4.88 -25.20
C LYS A 131 12.20 3.55 -25.95
N GLN A 132 13.00 2.54 -25.63
CA GLN A 132 12.84 1.21 -26.20
C GLN A 132 11.51 0.59 -25.80
N LEU A 133 11.09 0.68 -24.51
CA LEU A 133 9.77 0.23 -24.07
C LEU A 133 8.65 0.99 -24.79
N ALA A 134 8.76 2.31 -24.88
CA ALA A 134 7.78 3.17 -25.54
C ALA A 134 7.62 2.87 -27.04
N SER A 135 8.70 2.48 -27.71
CA SER A 135 8.67 2.15 -29.15
C SER A 135 7.80 0.93 -29.48
N LEU A 136 7.46 0.12 -28.48
CA LEU A 136 6.65 -1.10 -28.62
C LEU A 136 5.16 -0.83 -28.60
N ALA A 137 4.71 0.38 -28.25
CA ALA A 137 3.29 0.67 -28.04
C ALA A 137 2.90 2.07 -28.51
N ASP A 138 1.61 2.26 -28.73
CA ASP A 138 1.02 3.55 -29.11
C ASP A 138 0.68 4.41 -27.88
N VAL A 139 0.36 3.76 -26.78
CA VAL A 139 -0.06 4.39 -25.51
C VAL A 139 0.30 3.50 -24.34
N ALA A 140 0.59 4.12 -23.19
CA ALA A 140 0.84 3.43 -21.94
C ALA A 140 -0.33 3.60 -20.96
N ILE A 141 -0.56 2.57 -20.17
CA ILE A 141 -1.46 2.58 -19.01
C ILE A 141 -0.64 2.25 -17.76
N ASN A 142 -0.67 3.15 -16.77
CA ASN A 142 -0.20 2.83 -15.44
C ASN A 142 -1.35 2.27 -14.62
N ASP A 143 -1.26 1.00 -14.24
CA ASP A 143 -2.22 0.32 -13.36
C ASP A 143 -1.52 -0.31 -12.15
N ALA A 144 -0.36 0.23 -11.79
CA ALA A 144 0.53 -0.26 -10.75
C ALA A 144 0.73 0.78 -9.65
N PHE A 145 -0.31 1.03 -8.84
CA PHE A 145 -0.23 2.00 -7.74
C PHE A 145 0.91 1.67 -6.78
N GLY A 146 1.12 0.39 -6.46
CA GLY A 146 2.15 -0.07 -5.52
C GLY A 146 3.59 0.31 -5.89
N VAL A 147 3.86 0.66 -7.14
CA VAL A 147 5.17 1.15 -7.60
C VAL A 147 5.14 2.59 -8.11
N SER A 148 4.01 3.27 -8.04
CA SER A 148 3.87 4.65 -8.54
C SER A 148 4.66 5.69 -7.75
N HIS A 149 5.19 5.32 -6.58
CA HIS A 149 6.15 6.11 -5.80
C HIS A 149 7.60 5.94 -6.28
N ARG A 150 7.87 5.03 -7.23
CA ARG A 150 9.20 4.78 -7.79
C ARG A 150 9.42 5.56 -9.07
N ASN A 151 10.59 6.17 -9.20
CA ASN A 151 11.04 6.80 -10.44
C ASN A 151 11.69 5.74 -11.34
N ALA A 152 10.86 4.90 -11.98
CA ALA A 152 11.29 3.78 -12.82
C ALA A 152 10.93 4.02 -14.30
N ALA A 153 11.67 3.41 -15.23
CA ALA A 153 11.49 3.62 -16.66
C ALA A 153 10.08 3.27 -17.15
N SER A 154 9.52 2.14 -16.71
CA SER A 154 8.17 1.69 -17.09
C SER A 154 7.03 2.45 -16.40
N VAL A 155 7.34 3.21 -15.35
CA VAL A 155 6.35 3.96 -14.52
C VAL A 155 6.37 5.45 -14.84
N VAL A 156 7.54 6.01 -15.11
CA VAL A 156 7.76 7.44 -15.33
C VAL A 156 8.35 7.72 -16.70
N GLY A 157 9.52 7.17 -17.01
CA GLY A 157 10.29 7.52 -18.21
C GLY A 157 9.56 7.24 -19.52
N ILE A 158 8.74 6.20 -19.57
CA ILE A 158 7.94 5.86 -20.76
C ILE A 158 6.98 6.98 -21.16
N ALA A 159 6.52 7.79 -20.21
CA ALA A 159 5.61 8.91 -20.45
C ALA A 159 6.26 10.09 -21.17
N ASP A 160 7.59 10.15 -21.24
CA ASP A 160 8.31 11.15 -22.02
C ASP A 160 8.21 10.90 -23.55
N TYR A 161 7.82 9.70 -23.96
CA TYR A 161 7.83 9.27 -25.36
C TYR A 161 6.44 8.94 -25.92
N ILE A 162 5.52 8.44 -25.08
CA ILE A 162 4.14 8.13 -25.47
C ILE A 162 3.15 8.60 -24.40
N PRO A 163 1.88 8.92 -24.78
CA PRO A 163 0.86 9.27 -23.81
C PRO A 163 0.64 8.17 -22.78
N MET A 164 0.42 8.54 -21.52
CA MET A 164 0.15 7.60 -20.43
C MET A 164 -1.10 7.99 -19.66
N ALA A 165 -1.99 7.03 -19.43
CA ALA A 165 -3.21 7.20 -18.66
C ALA A 165 -3.27 6.25 -17.46
N ALA A 166 -4.13 6.57 -16.49
CA ALA A 166 -4.41 5.70 -15.37
C ALA A 166 -5.34 4.55 -15.78
N GLY A 167 -4.99 3.31 -15.40
CA GLY A 167 -5.90 2.19 -15.40
C GLY A 167 -6.93 2.28 -14.27
N PHE A 168 -7.90 1.36 -14.25
CA PHE A 168 -8.97 1.38 -13.25
C PHE A 168 -8.47 1.20 -11.81
N LEU A 169 -7.47 0.33 -11.60
CA LEU A 169 -6.90 0.13 -10.28
C LEU A 169 -6.21 1.41 -9.77
N LEU A 170 -5.36 2.01 -10.59
CA LEU A 170 -4.67 3.25 -10.24
C LEU A 170 -5.67 4.39 -9.98
N LYS A 171 -6.68 4.53 -10.85
CA LYS A 171 -7.74 5.53 -10.68
C LYS A 171 -8.49 5.34 -9.36
N LYS A 172 -8.88 4.12 -9.03
CA LYS A 172 -9.58 3.79 -7.78
C LYS A 172 -8.75 4.16 -6.54
N GLU A 173 -7.45 3.88 -6.57
CA GLU A 173 -6.52 4.25 -5.49
C GLU A 173 -6.41 5.77 -5.35
N ILE A 174 -6.21 6.48 -6.46
CA ILE A 174 -6.11 7.95 -6.46
C ILE A 174 -7.40 8.58 -5.93
N ASP A 175 -8.56 8.13 -6.42
CA ASP A 175 -9.86 8.68 -6.05
C ASP A 175 -10.13 8.46 -4.55
N ALA A 176 -9.89 7.25 -4.05
CA ALA A 176 -10.12 6.90 -2.65
C ALA A 176 -9.20 7.70 -1.70
N LEU A 177 -7.89 7.70 -1.98
CA LEU A 177 -6.92 8.40 -1.14
C LEU A 177 -7.10 9.93 -1.22
N SER A 178 -7.40 10.46 -2.40
CA SER A 178 -7.68 11.90 -2.56
C SER A 178 -8.94 12.33 -1.83
N ALA A 179 -10.00 11.54 -1.89
CA ALA A 179 -11.24 11.82 -1.16
C ALA A 179 -11.01 11.82 0.36
N ALA A 180 -10.08 11.01 0.86
CA ALA A 180 -9.78 10.94 2.28
C ALA A 180 -8.78 12.00 2.76
N VAL A 181 -7.81 12.41 1.94
CA VAL A 181 -6.71 13.28 2.37
C VAL A 181 -6.88 14.71 1.88
N VAL A 182 -7.43 14.91 0.67
CA VAL A 182 -7.57 16.24 0.07
C VAL A 182 -8.92 16.85 0.37
N HIS A 183 -10.00 16.05 0.33
CA HIS A 183 -11.38 16.50 0.54
C HIS A 183 -12.15 15.60 1.50
N PRO A 184 -11.64 15.38 2.74
CA PRO A 184 -12.29 14.47 3.68
C PRO A 184 -13.67 14.99 4.11
N LYS A 185 -14.60 14.04 4.31
CA LYS A 185 -15.82 14.31 5.05
C LYS A 185 -15.47 14.34 6.53
N THR A 186 -15.82 15.43 7.21
CA THR A 186 -15.55 15.61 8.64
C THR A 186 -16.77 15.22 9.50
N PRO A 187 -16.58 14.77 10.75
CA PRO A 187 -15.29 14.61 11.42
C PRO A 187 -14.46 13.46 10.86
N MET A 188 -13.15 13.61 10.88
CA MET A 188 -12.16 12.66 10.35
C MET A 188 -11.23 12.14 11.43
N ALA A 189 -10.94 10.85 11.40
CA ALA A 189 -9.92 10.23 12.24
C ALA A 189 -8.81 9.57 11.40
N ALA A 190 -7.60 9.61 11.91
CA ALA A 190 -6.49 8.78 11.45
C ALA A 190 -6.02 7.86 12.58
N ILE A 191 -5.82 6.60 12.27
CA ILE A 191 -5.29 5.58 13.17
C ILE A 191 -3.91 5.20 12.66
N ILE A 192 -2.88 5.54 13.41
CA ILE A 192 -1.50 5.31 13.04
C ILE A 192 -0.84 4.41 14.09
N GLY A 193 -0.36 3.26 13.61
CA GLY A 193 0.37 2.30 14.43
C GLY A 193 1.68 1.88 13.77
N GLY A 194 2.34 0.92 14.36
CA GLY A 194 3.60 0.39 13.87
C GLY A 194 4.67 0.32 14.94
N ALA A 195 5.88 -0.08 14.55
CA ALA A 195 6.96 -0.33 15.51
C ALA A 195 7.62 0.95 16.01
N LYS A 196 7.90 1.92 15.12
CA LYS A 196 8.71 3.11 15.42
C LYS A 196 8.01 4.40 15.00
N VAL A 197 8.03 5.41 15.88
CA VAL A 197 7.47 6.74 15.58
C VAL A 197 8.27 7.43 14.47
N THR A 198 9.56 7.19 14.36
CA THR A 198 10.44 7.76 13.34
C THR A 198 10.00 7.44 11.92
N ASP A 199 9.39 6.28 11.70
CA ASP A 199 8.91 5.84 10.40
C ASP A 199 7.58 6.51 9.99
N LYS A 200 6.91 7.19 10.91
CA LYS A 200 5.56 7.76 10.75
C LYS A 200 5.48 9.27 10.95
N ILE A 201 6.59 9.95 11.22
CA ILE A 201 6.60 11.40 11.50
C ILE A 201 5.91 12.17 10.37
N SER A 202 6.33 11.94 9.12
CA SER A 202 5.81 12.67 7.96
C SER A 202 4.32 12.42 7.73
N VAL A 203 3.85 11.19 7.95
CA VAL A 203 2.42 10.85 7.86
C VAL A 203 1.62 11.58 8.93
N ILE A 204 2.07 11.52 10.17
CA ILE A 204 1.40 12.16 11.29
C ILE A 204 1.33 13.66 11.07
N SER A 205 2.46 14.32 10.79
CA SER A 205 2.52 15.77 10.56
C SER A 205 1.66 16.22 9.39
N ASN A 206 1.59 15.44 8.30
CA ASN A 206 0.74 15.77 7.15
C ASN A 206 -0.75 15.61 7.46
N LEU A 207 -1.13 14.63 8.28
CA LEU A 207 -2.53 14.36 8.60
C LEU A 207 -3.07 15.21 9.77
N LEU A 208 -2.24 15.60 10.73
CA LEU A 208 -2.69 16.37 11.92
C LEU A 208 -3.54 17.61 11.58
N PRO A 209 -3.22 18.44 10.57
CA PRO A 209 -4.05 19.59 10.21
C PRO A 209 -5.40 19.22 9.58
N LYS A 210 -5.60 17.95 9.21
CA LYS A 210 -6.76 17.47 8.46
C LYS A 210 -7.73 16.65 9.32
N VAL A 211 -7.27 16.15 10.45
CA VAL A 211 -8.04 15.23 11.30
C VAL A 211 -8.61 15.93 12.54
N ASP A 212 -9.76 15.46 13.00
CA ASP A 212 -10.33 15.83 14.29
C ASP A 212 -9.74 14.96 15.41
N VAL A 213 -9.44 13.72 15.09
CA VAL A 213 -8.85 12.75 16.02
C VAL A 213 -7.69 11.99 15.35
N MET A 214 -6.56 11.91 16.06
CA MET A 214 -5.43 11.06 15.73
C MET A 214 -5.27 10.01 16.80
N ILE A 215 -5.28 8.73 16.41
CA ILE A 215 -5.12 7.57 17.30
C ILE A 215 -3.75 6.96 17.08
N ILE A 216 -3.01 6.78 18.16
CA ILE A 216 -1.66 6.21 18.15
C ILE A 216 -1.67 4.81 18.80
N GLY A 217 -1.03 3.85 18.17
CA GLY A 217 -0.90 2.48 18.69
C GLY A 217 0.39 1.79 18.26
N GLY A 218 0.52 0.53 18.65
CA GLY A 218 1.71 -0.26 18.37
C GLY A 218 2.93 0.16 19.18
N GLY A 219 4.10 -0.35 18.80
CA GLY A 219 5.37 -0.04 19.47
C GLY A 219 5.73 1.45 19.49
N MET A 220 5.33 2.19 18.46
CA MET A 220 5.55 3.64 18.41
C MET A 220 4.84 4.41 19.54
N ALA A 221 3.77 3.86 20.11
CA ALA A 221 3.08 4.48 21.24
C ALA A 221 3.96 4.55 22.50
N ASN A 222 4.97 3.69 22.63
CA ASN A 222 5.89 3.70 23.76
C ASN A 222 6.66 5.03 23.86
N ALA A 223 6.97 5.67 22.74
CA ALA A 223 7.59 6.99 22.71
C ALA A 223 6.68 8.06 23.34
N PHE A 224 5.38 7.98 23.10
CA PHE A 224 4.39 8.91 23.68
C PHE A 224 4.18 8.65 25.16
N ILE A 225 4.16 7.39 25.59
CA ILE A 225 4.07 7.00 27.02
C ILE A 225 5.30 7.52 27.75
N LYS A 226 6.50 7.34 27.20
CA LYS A 226 7.74 7.86 27.77
C LYS A 226 7.78 9.38 27.83
N ALA A 227 7.28 10.06 26.79
CA ALA A 227 7.18 11.52 26.75
C ALA A 227 6.27 12.11 27.86
N GLN A 228 5.35 11.31 28.37
CA GLN A 228 4.51 11.65 29.53
C GLN A 228 5.24 11.46 30.88
N GLY A 229 6.48 11.00 30.86
CA GLY A 229 7.27 10.73 32.06
C GLY A 229 7.04 9.33 32.68
N CYS A 230 6.30 8.46 31.98
CA CYS A 230 6.03 7.10 32.45
C CYS A 230 7.17 6.14 32.13
N ASN A 231 7.35 5.12 32.98
CA ASN A 231 8.23 3.98 32.69
C ASN A 231 7.61 3.12 31.59
N ILE A 232 8.43 2.66 30.66
CA ILE A 232 8.03 1.73 29.60
C ILE A 232 8.66 0.34 29.75
N GLY A 233 9.37 0.08 30.86
CA GLY A 233 10.05 -1.19 31.13
C GLY A 233 11.03 -1.59 30.04
N SER A 234 10.91 -2.81 29.53
CA SER A 234 11.70 -3.35 28.42
C SER A 234 11.00 -3.25 27.06
N SER A 235 10.02 -2.35 26.93
CA SER A 235 9.28 -2.13 25.67
C SER A 235 10.21 -1.62 24.56
N LEU A 236 9.81 -1.89 23.31
CA LEU A 236 10.50 -1.39 22.11
C LEU A 236 10.59 0.15 22.14
N PHE A 237 11.81 0.66 22.12
CA PHE A 237 12.08 2.09 22.18
C PHE A 237 13.52 2.38 21.75
N GLU A 238 13.73 3.49 21.07
CA GLU A 238 15.04 4.02 20.71
C GLU A 238 15.22 5.40 21.33
N GLU A 239 16.43 5.69 21.80
CA GLU A 239 16.77 6.97 22.41
C GLU A 239 16.42 8.16 21.50
N GLY A 240 15.79 9.18 22.05
CA GLY A 240 15.36 10.38 21.33
C GLY A 240 13.95 10.33 20.76
N GLN A 241 13.29 9.18 20.73
CA GLN A 241 11.91 9.09 20.23
C GLN A 241 10.88 9.83 21.09
N GLU A 242 11.16 9.97 22.40
CA GLU A 242 10.30 10.76 23.29
C GLU A 242 10.26 12.25 22.94
N ALA A 243 11.38 12.81 22.45
CA ALA A 243 11.42 14.19 21.96
C ALA A 243 10.56 14.35 20.71
N ILE A 244 10.64 13.41 19.77
CA ILE A 244 9.79 13.36 18.58
C ILE A 244 8.30 13.29 18.97
N ALA A 245 7.95 12.41 19.89
CA ALA A 245 6.59 12.27 20.39
C ALA A 245 6.10 13.57 21.04
N THR A 246 6.95 14.25 21.81
CA THR A 246 6.62 15.55 22.40
C THR A 246 6.32 16.60 21.34
N ASP A 247 7.16 16.69 20.30
CA ASP A 247 6.95 17.62 19.18
C ASP A 247 5.63 17.33 18.45
N LEU A 248 5.31 16.08 18.18
CA LEU A 248 4.05 15.68 17.54
C LEU A 248 2.81 16.01 18.41
N VAL A 249 2.91 15.88 19.73
CA VAL A 249 1.84 16.32 20.64
C VAL A 249 1.63 17.84 20.57
N MET A 250 2.71 18.61 20.45
CA MET A 250 2.62 20.06 20.27
C MET A 250 2.01 20.42 18.89
N GLU A 251 2.43 19.74 17.82
CA GLU A 251 1.83 19.92 16.49
C GLU A 251 0.32 19.63 16.52
N ALA A 252 -0.11 18.56 17.19
CA ALA A 252 -1.53 18.22 17.33
C ALA A 252 -2.31 19.34 18.02
N ARG A 253 -1.76 19.92 19.07
CA ARG A 253 -2.38 21.05 19.80
C ARG A 253 -2.51 22.28 18.89
N VAL A 254 -1.47 22.62 18.15
CA VAL A 254 -1.49 23.75 17.20
C VAL A 254 -2.52 23.51 16.09
N ALA A 255 -2.61 22.27 15.58
CA ALA A 255 -3.58 21.89 14.56
C ALA A 255 -5.03 21.81 15.06
N GLY A 256 -5.24 21.77 16.39
CA GLY A 256 -6.56 21.57 17.00
C GLY A 256 -7.06 20.14 16.95
N ALA A 257 -6.20 19.16 16.66
CA ALA A 257 -6.52 17.76 16.63
C ALA A 257 -6.42 17.11 18.01
N LYS A 258 -7.35 16.21 18.32
CA LYS A 258 -7.29 15.40 19.53
C LYS A 258 -6.37 14.19 19.30
N LEU A 259 -5.17 14.22 19.89
CA LEU A 259 -4.24 13.10 19.84
C LEU A 259 -4.53 12.13 20.99
N LEU A 260 -4.87 10.87 20.67
CA LEU A 260 -5.13 9.81 21.63
C LEU A 260 -3.98 8.83 21.64
N THR A 261 -3.45 8.55 22.83
CA THR A 261 -2.43 7.56 23.11
C THR A 261 -2.95 6.54 24.11
N PRO A 262 -2.34 5.34 24.21
CA PRO A 262 -2.78 4.33 25.16
C PRO A 262 -2.82 4.85 26.60
N ILE A 263 -3.85 4.47 27.35
CA ILE A 263 -4.02 4.75 28.78
C ILE A 263 -3.79 3.50 29.63
N ASP A 264 -3.90 2.31 29.04
CA ASP A 264 -3.54 1.03 29.61
C ASP A 264 -2.90 0.12 28.55
N ALA A 265 -2.25 -0.92 28.96
CA ALA A 265 -1.51 -1.82 28.09
C ALA A 265 -1.59 -3.26 28.54
N VAL A 266 -1.49 -4.17 27.58
CA VAL A 266 -1.16 -5.58 27.80
C VAL A 266 0.35 -5.69 27.78
N VAL A 267 0.95 -6.00 28.93
CA VAL A 267 2.39 -6.15 29.08
C VAL A 267 2.76 -7.62 29.27
N ALA A 268 3.93 -7.99 28.78
CA ALA A 268 4.49 -9.34 28.85
C ALA A 268 5.90 -9.33 29.42
N ASP A 269 6.33 -10.44 30.02
CA ASP A 269 7.68 -10.62 30.54
C ASP A 269 8.67 -11.15 29.50
N ALA A 270 8.18 -11.49 28.29
CA ALA A 270 8.98 -11.90 27.15
C ALA A 270 8.26 -11.61 25.83
N PHE A 271 8.99 -11.48 24.74
CA PHE A 271 8.42 -11.38 23.39
C PHE A 271 8.03 -12.78 22.88
N SER A 272 6.93 -13.31 23.38
CA SER A 272 6.42 -14.63 23.05
C SER A 272 4.91 -14.69 23.30
N ASN A 273 4.18 -15.43 22.45
CA ASN A 273 2.74 -15.66 22.66
C ASN A 273 2.45 -16.40 23.99
N ASP A 274 3.40 -17.19 24.48
CA ASP A 274 3.28 -17.96 25.72
C ASP A 274 3.84 -17.24 26.96
N ALA A 275 4.24 -15.97 26.81
CA ALA A 275 4.74 -15.16 27.94
C ALA A 275 3.67 -14.94 28.99
N ASN A 276 4.11 -14.71 30.24
CA ASN A 276 3.19 -14.22 31.27
C ASN A 276 2.74 -12.81 30.89
N THR A 277 1.45 -12.53 31.06
CA THR A 277 0.86 -11.25 30.70
C THR A 277 0.10 -10.65 31.87
N LYS A 278 0.02 -9.33 31.90
CA LYS A 278 -0.87 -8.59 32.78
C LYS A 278 -1.36 -7.32 32.07
N ILE A 279 -2.47 -6.79 32.53
CA ILE A 279 -3.03 -5.52 32.10
C ILE A 279 -2.68 -4.48 33.15
N VAL A 280 -2.07 -3.40 32.74
CA VAL A 280 -1.67 -2.29 33.63
C VAL A 280 -1.99 -0.95 33.01
N ASP A 281 -2.27 0.04 33.86
CA ASP A 281 -2.30 1.44 33.40
C ASP A 281 -0.89 1.85 32.97
N VAL A 282 -0.77 2.79 32.02
CA VAL A 282 0.53 3.12 31.40
C VAL A 282 1.52 3.75 32.40
N ASP A 283 1.05 4.30 33.50
CA ASP A 283 1.87 4.82 34.61
C ASP A 283 2.30 3.74 35.61
N GLN A 284 1.89 2.47 35.40
CA GLN A 284 2.17 1.32 36.27
C GLN A 284 3.00 0.24 35.58
N ILE A 285 3.66 0.55 34.46
CA ILE A 285 4.53 -0.40 33.76
C ILE A 285 5.82 -0.59 34.59
N GLU A 286 6.11 -1.85 34.93
CA GLU A 286 7.27 -2.22 35.74
C GLU A 286 8.49 -2.57 34.88
N ASP A 287 9.68 -2.45 35.45
CA ASP A 287 10.92 -2.92 34.82
C ASP A 287 10.82 -4.42 34.49
N GLY A 288 11.40 -4.82 33.35
CA GLY A 288 11.35 -6.19 32.85
C GLY A 288 10.06 -6.58 32.12
N TRP A 289 9.06 -5.71 32.11
CA TRP A 289 7.82 -5.90 31.34
C TRP A 289 7.82 -5.05 30.07
N MET A 290 7.27 -5.59 29.00
CA MET A 290 7.19 -4.91 27.70
C MET A 290 5.74 -4.78 27.24
N VAL A 291 5.40 -3.63 26.67
CA VAL A 291 4.09 -3.39 26.05
C VAL A 291 4.03 -4.13 24.72
N LEU A 292 3.04 -5.03 24.58
CA LEU A 292 2.82 -5.78 23.33
C LEU A 292 1.45 -5.54 22.70
N ASP A 293 0.51 -4.94 23.44
CA ASP A 293 -0.80 -4.52 22.90
C ASP A 293 -1.38 -3.39 23.74
N ILE A 294 -2.37 -2.69 23.20
CA ILE A 294 -3.21 -1.75 23.97
C ILE A 294 -4.16 -2.51 24.89
N GLY A 295 -4.44 -1.92 26.05
CA GLY A 295 -5.33 -2.52 27.02
C GLY A 295 -6.82 -2.29 26.73
N PRO A 296 -7.71 -2.90 27.55
CA PRO A 296 -9.16 -2.81 27.36
C PRO A 296 -9.73 -1.39 27.49
N LYS A 297 -9.22 -0.57 28.40
CA LYS A 297 -9.65 0.84 28.54
C LYS A 297 -9.28 1.66 27.30
N THR A 298 -8.10 1.41 26.74
CA THR A 298 -7.65 2.06 25.49
C THR A 298 -8.51 1.64 24.31
N ARG A 299 -8.86 0.36 24.21
CA ARG A 299 -9.76 -0.14 23.15
C ARG A 299 -11.12 0.54 23.21
N GLU A 300 -11.73 0.66 24.38
CA GLU A 300 -12.99 1.39 24.56
C GLU A 300 -12.87 2.86 24.15
N LEU A 301 -11.84 3.54 24.62
CA LEU A 301 -11.55 4.92 24.29
C LEU A 301 -11.43 5.14 22.75
N TYR A 302 -10.72 4.25 22.06
CA TYR A 302 -10.52 4.35 20.62
C TYR A 302 -11.79 4.05 19.84
N VAL A 303 -12.55 3.02 20.22
CA VAL A 303 -13.84 2.71 19.60
C VAL A 303 -14.84 3.86 19.78
N GLU A 304 -14.93 4.45 20.97
CA GLU A 304 -15.77 5.62 21.22
C GLU A 304 -15.38 6.81 20.34
N ALA A 305 -14.07 7.07 20.22
CA ALA A 305 -13.57 8.16 19.39
C ALA A 305 -13.86 7.98 17.89
N LEU A 306 -13.89 6.74 17.41
CA LEU A 306 -14.15 6.40 16.00
C LEU A 306 -15.64 6.44 15.62
N THR A 307 -16.53 6.26 16.58
CA THR A 307 -17.99 6.15 16.35
C THR A 307 -18.61 7.31 15.58
N PRO A 308 -18.31 8.60 15.87
CA PRO A 308 -18.92 9.74 15.16
C PRO A 308 -18.24 10.08 13.83
N MET A 309 -17.16 9.40 13.46
CA MET A 309 -16.33 9.78 12.32
C MET A 309 -17.05 9.54 10.98
N LYS A 310 -16.74 10.40 10.00
CA LYS A 310 -17.23 10.29 8.60
C LYS A 310 -16.14 9.85 7.62
N THR A 311 -14.89 10.01 8.01
CA THR A 311 -13.72 9.49 7.28
C THR A 311 -12.76 8.90 8.29
N ILE A 312 -12.28 7.67 8.02
CA ILE A 312 -11.29 6.99 8.85
C ILE A 312 -10.18 6.45 7.94
N ILE A 313 -8.95 6.83 8.25
CA ILE A 313 -7.75 6.26 7.65
C ILE A 313 -7.05 5.41 8.71
N TRP A 314 -6.70 4.18 8.35
CA TRP A 314 -5.95 3.29 9.23
C TRP A 314 -4.67 2.78 8.55
N ASN A 315 -3.53 3.01 9.21
CA ASN A 315 -2.21 2.54 8.80
C ASN A 315 -1.38 2.10 10.01
N GLY A 316 -1.19 0.82 10.19
CA GLY A 316 -0.38 0.20 11.23
C GLY A 316 -1.18 -0.41 12.39
N PRO A 317 -0.74 -1.58 12.92
CA PRO A 317 -1.41 -2.31 13.99
C PRO A 317 -1.26 -1.63 15.35
N MET A 318 -2.13 -2.04 16.30
CA MET A 318 -2.14 -1.52 17.67
C MET A 318 -1.28 -2.32 18.63
N GLY A 319 -0.82 -3.49 18.21
CA GLY A 319 0.00 -4.41 19.00
C GLY A 319 0.65 -5.46 18.11
N VAL A 320 1.27 -6.47 18.74
CA VAL A 320 1.90 -7.62 18.04
C VAL A 320 0.80 -8.62 17.65
N PHE A 321 -0.06 -8.22 16.70
CA PHE A 321 -1.28 -8.93 16.33
C PHE A 321 -1.04 -10.31 15.70
N GLU A 322 0.17 -10.60 15.25
CA GLU A 322 0.58 -11.92 14.75
C GLU A 322 0.51 -12.97 15.86
N MET A 323 0.70 -12.54 17.10
CA MET A 323 0.51 -13.35 18.31
C MET A 323 -0.92 -13.17 18.83
N GLU A 324 -1.65 -14.26 18.98
CA GLU A 324 -3.08 -14.24 19.36
C GLU A 324 -3.34 -13.50 20.67
N ASN A 325 -2.47 -13.67 21.65
CA ASN A 325 -2.59 -13.02 22.97
C ASN A 325 -2.38 -11.50 22.94
N PHE A 326 -1.87 -10.96 21.84
CA PHE A 326 -1.59 -9.52 21.65
C PHE A 326 -2.31 -8.94 20.41
N ALA A 327 -3.37 -9.61 19.97
CA ALA A 327 -4.17 -9.21 18.82
C ALA A 327 -5.46 -8.46 19.19
N ALA A 328 -5.84 -8.44 20.45
CA ALA A 328 -7.13 -7.90 20.89
C ALA A 328 -7.31 -6.40 20.56
N GLY A 329 -6.25 -5.61 20.68
CA GLY A 329 -6.27 -4.17 20.34
C GLY A 329 -6.50 -3.94 18.85
N THR A 330 -5.72 -4.62 18.00
CA THR A 330 -5.85 -4.54 16.54
C THR A 330 -7.20 -5.04 16.07
N ASN A 331 -7.70 -6.16 16.64
CA ASN A 331 -9.02 -6.69 16.32
C ASN A 331 -10.17 -5.77 16.71
N ALA A 332 -10.08 -5.10 17.87
CA ALA A 332 -11.08 -4.11 18.30
C ALA A 332 -11.16 -2.93 17.34
N VAL A 333 -10.00 -2.40 16.91
CA VAL A 333 -9.93 -1.33 15.93
C VAL A 333 -10.45 -1.79 14.57
N ALA A 334 -10.05 -2.97 14.09
CA ALA A 334 -10.55 -3.56 12.84
C ALA A 334 -12.08 -3.65 12.82
N LYS A 335 -12.66 -4.12 13.91
CA LYS A 335 -14.12 -4.21 14.06
C LYS A 335 -14.77 -2.83 14.05
N ALA A 336 -14.25 -1.87 14.82
CA ALA A 336 -14.79 -0.51 14.87
C ALA A 336 -14.76 0.17 13.49
N VAL A 337 -13.67 0.01 12.75
CA VAL A 337 -13.52 0.56 11.39
C VAL A 337 -14.50 -0.13 10.42
N ALA A 338 -14.61 -1.44 10.47
CA ALA A 338 -15.49 -2.21 9.58
C ALA A 338 -16.98 -2.00 9.83
N GLU A 339 -17.37 -1.73 11.07
CA GLU A 339 -18.78 -1.49 11.46
C GLU A 339 -19.16 -0.01 11.41
N SER A 340 -18.23 0.87 11.08
CA SER A 340 -18.47 2.31 10.94
C SER A 340 -19.23 2.65 9.66
N ASP A 341 -20.10 3.67 9.73
CA ASP A 341 -20.73 4.29 8.57
C ASP A 341 -19.81 5.29 7.84
N ALA A 342 -18.57 5.43 8.28
CA ALA A 342 -17.58 6.30 7.69
C ALA A 342 -17.06 5.74 6.34
N MET A 343 -16.51 6.64 5.53
CA MET A 343 -15.61 6.23 4.47
C MET A 343 -14.31 5.72 5.11
N THR A 344 -14.03 4.45 4.94
CA THR A 344 -12.90 3.76 5.59
C THR A 344 -11.83 3.38 4.59
N ILE A 345 -10.58 3.74 4.88
CA ILE A 345 -9.41 3.42 4.09
C ILE A 345 -8.38 2.71 4.97
N VAL A 346 -8.00 1.51 4.57
CA VAL A 346 -6.96 0.72 5.23
C VAL A 346 -5.77 0.59 4.29
N GLY A 347 -4.61 0.98 4.76
CA GLY A 347 -3.34 0.88 4.02
C GLY A 347 -2.20 0.39 4.89
N GLY A 348 -1.15 -0.11 4.23
CA GLY A 348 -0.02 -0.75 4.90
C GLY A 348 -0.20 -2.25 5.08
N GLY A 349 0.88 -3.02 4.84
CA GLY A 349 0.82 -4.48 4.81
C GLY A 349 0.24 -5.11 6.07
N ASP A 350 0.65 -4.64 7.24
CA ASP A 350 0.19 -5.20 8.52
C ASP A 350 -1.28 -4.90 8.80
N SER A 351 -1.75 -3.70 8.50
CA SER A 351 -3.18 -3.34 8.68
C SER A 351 -4.07 -4.13 7.73
N VAL A 352 -3.63 -4.28 6.48
CA VAL A 352 -4.34 -5.09 5.48
C VAL A 352 -4.39 -6.55 5.93
N ALA A 353 -3.26 -7.12 6.36
CA ALA A 353 -3.22 -8.47 6.89
C ALA A 353 -4.14 -8.67 8.11
N ALA A 354 -4.18 -7.67 9.00
CA ALA A 354 -5.06 -7.71 10.17
C ALA A 354 -6.55 -7.71 9.79
N ILE A 355 -6.95 -6.86 8.84
CA ILE A 355 -8.36 -6.78 8.40
C ILE A 355 -8.78 -8.04 7.62
N GLU A 356 -7.90 -8.59 6.80
CA GLU A 356 -8.13 -9.85 6.09
C GLU A 356 -8.28 -11.02 7.08
N LYS A 357 -7.37 -11.14 8.05
CA LYS A 357 -7.43 -12.16 9.11
C LYS A 357 -8.72 -12.06 9.94
N SER A 358 -9.24 -10.87 10.14
CA SER A 358 -10.50 -10.66 10.88
C SER A 358 -11.75 -11.08 10.09
N GLY A 359 -11.64 -11.32 8.78
CA GLY A 359 -12.78 -11.61 7.90
C GLY A 359 -13.69 -10.41 7.61
N LEU A 360 -13.23 -9.19 7.89
CA LEU A 360 -14.01 -7.96 7.77
C LEU A 360 -13.64 -7.10 6.54
N ALA A 361 -12.77 -7.60 5.67
CA ALA A 361 -12.24 -6.87 4.51
C ALA A 361 -13.36 -6.30 3.60
N ASP A 362 -14.43 -7.07 3.38
CA ASP A 362 -15.56 -6.67 2.53
C ASP A 362 -16.36 -5.47 3.07
N LYS A 363 -16.19 -5.15 4.35
CA LYS A 363 -16.86 -4.01 5.00
C LYS A 363 -16.04 -2.70 4.93
N ILE A 364 -14.82 -2.76 4.44
CA ILE A 364 -13.94 -1.59 4.29
C ILE A 364 -14.22 -0.93 2.95
N SER A 365 -14.38 0.39 2.94
CA SER A 365 -14.65 1.15 1.70
C SER A 365 -13.52 1.02 0.69
N HIS A 366 -12.27 1.08 1.13
CA HIS A 366 -11.10 0.91 0.28
C HIS A 366 -9.93 0.30 1.06
N ILE A 367 -9.43 -0.83 0.56
CA ILE A 367 -8.18 -1.45 1.02
C ILE A 367 -7.12 -1.13 -0.02
N SER A 368 -6.11 -0.34 0.35
CA SER A 368 -5.05 0.03 -0.57
C SER A 368 -4.09 -1.13 -0.82
N THR A 369 -3.81 -1.38 -2.09
CA THR A 369 -2.81 -2.36 -2.52
C THR A 369 -1.39 -1.76 -2.56
N GLY A 370 -1.26 -0.48 -2.25
CA GLY A 370 -0.07 0.32 -2.55
C GLY A 370 1.11 0.18 -1.59
N GLY A 371 0.93 -0.38 -0.40
CA GLY A 371 2.03 -0.47 0.56
C GLY A 371 2.77 0.86 0.76
N GLY A 372 4.03 0.93 0.30
CA GLY A 372 4.85 2.13 0.38
C GLY A 372 4.29 3.33 -0.39
N ALA A 373 3.63 3.10 -1.53
CA ALA A 373 3.01 4.18 -2.29
C ALA A 373 1.85 4.83 -1.53
N SER A 374 1.04 4.03 -0.82
CA SER A 374 -0.02 4.55 0.05
C SER A 374 0.55 5.42 1.17
N LEU A 375 1.64 4.95 1.79
CA LEU A 375 2.31 5.68 2.86
C LEU A 375 2.83 7.04 2.36
N GLU A 376 3.55 7.05 1.24
CA GLU A 376 4.06 8.30 0.65
C GLU A 376 2.95 9.25 0.22
N PHE A 377 1.81 8.72 -0.26
CA PHE A 377 0.65 9.55 -0.53
C PHE A 377 0.08 10.20 0.75
N LEU A 378 -0.01 9.44 1.84
CA LEU A 378 -0.43 9.94 3.15
C LEU A 378 0.56 10.96 3.75
N GLU A 379 1.83 10.87 3.39
CA GLU A 379 2.87 11.86 3.73
C GLU A 379 2.71 13.18 2.95
N GLY A 380 1.78 13.25 2.00
CA GLY A 380 1.55 14.41 1.14
C GLY A 380 2.53 14.53 -0.03
N LYS A 381 3.29 13.48 -0.32
CA LYS A 381 4.23 13.45 -1.44
C LYS A 381 3.47 13.30 -2.76
N ILE A 382 4.00 13.96 -3.79
CA ILE A 382 3.55 13.74 -5.17
C ILE A 382 4.22 12.45 -5.67
N LEU A 383 3.40 11.45 -6.00
CA LEU A 383 3.92 10.19 -6.53
C LEU A 383 4.35 10.35 -7.99
N PRO A 384 5.61 10.02 -8.34
CA PRO A 384 6.13 10.23 -9.71
C PRO A 384 5.29 9.56 -10.79
N GLY A 385 4.81 8.35 -10.55
CA GLY A 385 3.98 7.60 -11.51
C GLY A 385 2.59 8.20 -11.72
N ILE A 386 2.09 9.00 -10.79
CA ILE A 386 0.86 9.77 -10.96
C ILE A 386 1.15 11.10 -11.66
N ALA A 387 2.24 11.77 -11.28
CA ALA A 387 2.66 13.02 -11.91
C ALA A 387 2.93 12.84 -13.43
N ALA A 388 3.47 11.69 -13.82
CA ALA A 388 3.81 11.36 -15.21
C ALA A 388 2.57 11.07 -16.09
N LEU A 389 1.38 10.87 -15.52
CA LEU A 389 0.17 10.71 -16.33
C LEU A 389 -0.11 11.96 -17.17
N SER A 390 -0.56 11.76 -18.40
CA SER A 390 -0.98 12.84 -19.30
C SER A 390 -2.13 13.65 -18.69
N GLU A 391 -2.22 14.92 -19.07
CA GLU A 391 -3.40 15.72 -18.72
C GLU A 391 -4.58 15.36 -19.64
N ALA A 392 -5.80 15.35 -19.06
CA ALA A 392 -7.03 15.02 -19.77
C ALA A 392 -7.51 16.17 -20.67
#